data_c62bba75f2fae531fef6def2a073a1e7
#
_entry.id   c62bba75f2fae531fef6def2a073a1e7
#
_cell.length_a   1.000
_cell.length_b   1.000
_cell.length_c   1.000
_cell.angle_alpha   90.00
_cell.angle_beta   90.00
_cell.angle_gamma   90.00
#
_symmetry.space_group_name_H-M   'P 1'
#
loop_
_entity.id
_entity.type
_entity.pdbx_description
1 polymer ?
#
loop_
_entity_poly.entity_id
_entity_poly.type
_entity_poly.pdbx_seq_one_letter_code
_entity_poly.pdbx_strand_id
1 'polypeptide(L)'
;SRISGGRLFNIFHYLSHQNATGAWEATPALSQNEEGGLKALQNSTNGEILFVDAIDNVNRRKVRLALQSVPLGPGRANVGIYYKALPSNQRNAPVWKNYTAKDFAKGWSGPLQVSPIGSAYSTMVQQTDGRIAFFYEEETYGKGACYTNMYVPLTLERITDGKFSALHTQLPPKAKRR
;
A
#
# COMPACT_ATOMS: atom_id res chain seq x y z
N SER A 1 7.97 4.78 0.06
CA SER A 1 8.72 3.79 -0.73
C SER A 1 9.36 4.40 -1.96
N ARG A 2 10.40 3.78 -2.47
CA ARG A 2 11.11 4.23 -3.67
C ARG A 2 11.55 3.04 -4.51
N ILE A 3 11.51 3.21 -5.82
CA ILE A 3 12.10 2.30 -6.78
C ILE A 3 13.34 2.97 -7.38
N SER A 4 14.47 2.28 -7.36
CA SER A 4 15.72 2.76 -7.96
C SER A 4 16.46 1.59 -8.59
N GLY A 5 16.90 1.77 -9.84
CA GLY A 5 17.59 0.72 -10.58
C GLY A 5 16.80 -0.58 -10.70
N GLY A 6 15.47 -0.50 -10.81
CA GLY A 6 14.58 -1.66 -10.84
C GLY A 6 14.33 -2.33 -9.48
N ARG A 7 14.71 -1.71 -8.38
CA ARG A 7 14.56 -2.26 -7.02
C ARG A 7 13.61 -1.40 -6.21
N LEU A 8 12.69 -2.03 -5.50
CA LEU A 8 11.77 -1.37 -4.58
C LEU A 8 12.38 -1.34 -3.17
N PHE A 9 12.45 -0.15 -2.59
CA PHE A 9 12.92 0.05 -1.23
C PHE A 9 11.77 0.57 -0.36
N ASN A 10 11.60 -0.07 0.78
CA ASN A 10 10.79 0.45 1.88
C ASN A 10 11.70 0.66 3.08
N ILE A 11 11.65 1.83 3.66
CA ILE A 11 12.46 2.19 4.84
C ILE A 11 11.52 2.24 6.02
N PHE A 12 11.83 1.47 7.06
CA PHE A 12 11.04 1.41 8.29
C PHE A 12 11.84 1.95 9.46
N HIS A 13 11.19 2.76 10.26
CA HIS A 13 11.66 3.03 11.61
C HIS A 13 11.03 1.99 12.53
N TYR A 14 11.88 1.13 13.05
CA TYR A 14 11.44 0.14 13.99
C TYR A 14 11.64 0.68 15.41
N LEU A 15 10.56 0.74 16.14
CA LEU A 15 10.52 1.26 17.49
C LEU A 15 10.90 0.16 18.49
N SER A 16 12.00 0.38 19.25
CA SER A 16 12.24 -0.41 20.43
C SER A 16 11.31 0.09 21.54
N HIS A 17 10.29 -0.71 21.83
CA HIS A 17 9.37 -0.52 22.96
C HIS A 17 9.06 0.93 23.41
N GLN A 18 9.36 1.34 24.57
CA GLN A 18 8.77 2.49 25.23
C GLN A 18 9.32 3.86 24.79
N ASN A 19 10.43 3.92 24.11
CA ASN A 19 11.18 5.17 23.94
C ASN A 19 11.13 5.77 22.53
N ALA A 20 10.35 5.19 21.61
CA ALA A 20 10.36 5.59 20.21
C ALA A 20 11.79 5.69 19.61
N THR A 21 12.72 4.97 20.19
CA THR A 21 14.10 4.85 19.72
C THR A 21 14.22 3.53 18.95
N GLY A 22 14.93 3.53 17.87
CA GLY A 22 15.15 2.34 17.06
C GLY A 22 16.02 2.65 15.86
N ALA A 23 16.46 1.62 15.18
CA ALA A 23 17.24 1.77 13.95
C ALA A 23 16.32 1.88 12.74
N TRP A 24 16.76 2.60 11.73
CA TRP A 24 16.16 2.54 10.41
C TRP A 24 16.60 1.26 9.73
N GLU A 25 15.62 0.51 9.21
CA GLU A 25 15.84 -0.72 8.47
C GLU A 25 15.19 -0.61 7.10
N ALA A 26 15.92 -0.98 6.06
CA ALA A 26 15.42 -1.00 4.70
C ALA A 26 15.13 -2.44 4.26
N THR A 27 14.09 -2.60 3.44
CA THR A 27 13.78 -3.86 2.77
C THR A 27 14.58 -4.07 1.49
N PRO A 28 15.82 -3.79 1.34
CA PRO A 28 16.56 -3.62 0.10
C PRO A 28 16.01 -4.46 -1.07
N ALA A 29 16.76 -4.85 -2.04
CA ALA A 29 16.36 -5.64 -3.21
C ALA A 29 15.56 -6.94 -2.90
N LEU A 30 15.41 -7.31 -1.66
CA LEU A 30 14.73 -8.54 -1.24
C LEU A 30 13.26 -8.58 -1.65
N SER A 31 12.56 -7.44 -1.61
CA SER A 31 11.13 -7.40 -1.94
C SER A 31 10.80 -7.82 -3.38
N GLN A 32 11.74 -7.76 -4.29
CA GLN A 32 11.56 -8.21 -5.68
C GLN A 32 11.92 -9.68 -5.91
N ASN A 33 12.80 -10.22 -5.10
CA ASN A 33 13.35 -11.56 -5.25
C ASN A 33 12.74 -12.58 -4.28
N GLU A 34 12.01 -12.12 -3.27
CA GLU A 34 11.32 -12.99 -2.32
C GLU A 34 9.99 -13.50 -2.91
N GLU A 35 9.61 -14.70 -2.57
CA GLU A 35 8.31 -15.26 -2.93
C GLU A 35 7.18 -14.37 -2.41
N GLY A 36 6.26 -13.98 -3.30
CA GLY A 36 5.20 -13.02 -2.99
C GLY A 36 5.70 -11.60 -2.73
N GLY A 37 6.93 -11.26 -3.14
CA GLY A 37 7.45 -9.89 -3.09
C GLY A 37 6.87 -9.00 -4.18
N LEU A 38 7.05 -7.69 -4.00
CA LEU A 38 6.61 -6.70 -4.98
C LEU A 38 7.48 -6.74 -6.22
N LYS A 39 6.86 -6.71 -7.38
CA LYS A 39 7.56 -6.62 -8.67
C LYS A 39 7.34 -5.24 -9.28
N ALA A 40 8.43 -4.56 -9.57
CA ALA A 40 8.44 -3.31 -10.31
C ALA A 40 9.67 -3.30 -11.20
N LEU A 41 9.48 -3.16 -12.51
CA LEU A 41 10.52 -3.40 -13.50
C LEU A 41 11.16 -2.09 -13.96
N GLN A 42 12.50 -2.05 -13.93
CA GLN A 42 13.33 -1.00 -14.56
C GLN A 42 12.84 0.42 -14.29
N ASN A 43 12.66 0.76 -13.02
CA ASN A 43 12.01 1.99 -12.66
C ASN A 43 12.80 2.80 -11.63
N SER A 44 12.59 4.12 -11.65
CA SER A 44 13.01 5.04 -10.58
C SER A 44 11.88 6.02 -10.32
N THR A 45 11.13 5.79 -9.26
CA THR A 45 9.96 6.58 -8.90
C THR A 45 9.63 6.45 -7.42
N ASN A 46 8.68 7.24 -6.94
CA ASN A 46 8.18 7.13 -5.58
C ASN A 46 6.73 6.60 -5.62
N GLY A 47 6.45 5.71 -4.69
CA GLY A 47 5.10 5.27 -4.35
C GLY A 47 4.81 5.55 -2.88
N GLU A 48 3.62 5.15 -2.46
CA GLU A 48 3.14 5.33 -1.09
C GLU A 48 2.94 3.98 -0.41
N ILE A 49 3.20 3.94 0.90
CA ILE A 49 2.68 2.89 1.78
C ILE A 49 1.62 3.50 2.68
N LEU A 50 0.42 2.94 2.64
CA LEU A 50 -0.68 3.31 3.50
C LEU A 50 -1.07 2.12 4.38
N PHE A 51 -1.19 2.35 5.69
CA PHE A 51 -1.72 1.35 6.62
C PHE A 51 -3.19 1.65 6.92
N VAL A 52 -4.05 0.65 6.74
CA VAL A 52 -5.49 0.78 6.97
C VAL A 52 -6.02 -0.36 7.82
N ASP A 53 -7.01 -0.08 8.66
CA ASP A 53 -7.74 -1.11 9.37
C ASP A 53 -8.90 -1.60 8.50
N ALA A 54 -9.10 -2.92 8.47
CA ALA A 54 -10.04 -3.59 7.58
C ALA A 54 -10.73 -4.76 8.29
N ILE A 55 -11.75 -5.29 7.64
CA ILE A 55 -12.38 -6.57 7.98
C ILE A 55 -11.91 -7.63 6.97
N ASP A 56 -11.38 -8.73 7.47
CA ASP A 56 -11.19 -9.96 6.69
C ASP A 56 -12.57 -10.57 6.42
N ASN A 57 -13.00 -10.60 5.17
CA ASN A 57 -14.34 -11.01 4.80
C ASN A 57 -14.57 -12.52 4.96
N VAL A 58 -13.51 -13.32 4.96
CA VAL A 58 -13.57 -14.77 5.18
C VAL A 58 -13.68 -15.07 6.65
N ASN A 59 -12.76 -14.54 7.46
CA ASN A 59 -12.64 -14.85 8.87
C ASN A 59 -13.46 -13.92 9.78
N ARG A 60 -14.11 -12.89 9.21
CA ARG A 60 -14.97 -11.91 9.89
C ARG A 60 -14.27 -11.20 11.07
N ARG A 61 -12.99 -10.97 10.95
CA ARG A 61 -12.16 -10.36 12.00
C ARG A 61 -11.46 -9.08 11.51
N LYS A 62 -11.17 -8.22 12.46
CA LYS A 62 -10.36 -7.02 12.20
C LYS A 62 -8.94 -7.40 11.86
N VAL A 63 -8.41 -6.77 10.83
CA VAL A 63 -7.02 -6.91 10.39
C VAL A 63 -6.45 -5.54 10.05
N ARG A 64 -5.13 -5.42 10.02
CA ARG A 64 -4.45 -4.27 9.49
C ARG A 64 -3.80 -4.63 8.16
N LEU A 65 -4.04 -3.81 7.15
CA LEU A 65 -3.44 -3.97 5.83
C LEU A 65 -2.36 -2.92 5.62
N ALA A 66 -1.31 -3.30 4.90
CA ALA A 66 -0.43 -2.39 4.20
C ALA A 66 -0.84 -2.38 2.72
N LEU A 67 -1.04 -1.20 2.16
CA LEU A 67 -1.25 -0.95 0.73
C LEU A 67 0.02 -0.31 0.19
N GLN A 68 0.50 -0.75 -0.97
CA GLN A 68 1.67 -0.20 -1.63
C GLN A 68 1.34 0.18 -3.06
N SER A 69 1.38 1.47 -3.38
CA SER A 69 1.28 1.93 -4.76
C SER A 69 2.63 1.96 -5.45
N VAL A 70 2.68 1.52 -6.69
CA VAL A 70 3.90 1.53 -7.52
C VAL A 70 3.53 1.49 -9.00
N PRO A 71 4.33 2.08 -9.92
CA PRO A 71 4.31 1.68 -11.32
C PRO A 71 4.84 0.26 -11.45
N LEU A 72 4.07 -0.61 -12.07
CA LEU A 72 4.40 -2.04 -12.20
C LEU A 72 5.47 -2.29 -13.27
N GLY A 73 5.64 -1.32 -14.17
CA GLY A 73 6.61 -1.39 -15.26
C GLY A 73 6.13 -2.17 -16.50
N PRO A 74 6.99 -2.35 -17.51
CA PRO A 74 8.37 -1.87 -17.54
C PRO A 74 8.46 -0.34 -17.60
N GLY A 75 9.48 0.20 -16.95
CA GLY A 75 9.66 1.65 -16.84
C GLY A 75 8.56 2.32 -15.98
N ARG A 76 8.33 3.60 -16.21
CA ARG A 76 7.29 4.38 -15.53
C ARG A 76 5.94 4.16 -16.20
N ALA A 77 5.33 3.01 -15.97
CA ALA A 77 4.03 2.65 -16.55
C ALA A 77 3.28 1.65 -15.67
N ASN A 78 2.02 1.45 -15.99
CA ASN A 78 1.20 0.43 -15.34
C ASN A 78 1.06 0.64 -13.83
N VAL A 79 0.60 1.83 -13.40
CA VAL A 79 0.42 2.07 -11.97
C VAL A 79 -0.57 1.09 -11.34
N GLY A 80 -0.18 0.55 -10.20
CA GLY A 80 -0.98 -0.43 -9.48
C GLY A 80 -0.79 -0.35 -7.98
N ILE A 81 -1.60 -1.14 -7.28
CA ILE A 81 -1.61 -1.21 -5.81
C ILE A 81 -1.51 -2.67 -5.38
N TYR A 82 -0.48 -2.98 -4.63
CA TYR A 82 -0.34 -4.23 -3.88
C TYR A 82 -0.93 -4.08 -2.49
N TYR A 83 -1.30 -5.19 -1.89
CA TYR A 83 -1.73 -5.22 -0.49
C TYR A 83 -1.11 -6.38 0.26
N LYS A 84 -1.04 -6.25 1.58
CA LYS A 84 -0.54 -7.26 2.49
C LYS A 84 -1.29 -7.19 3.81
N ALA A 85 -1.83 -8.31 4.28
CA ALA A 85 -2.34 -8.42 5.63
C ALA A 85 -1.17 -8.52 6.61
N LEU A 86 -1.15 -7.63 7.59
CA LEU A 86 -0.14 -7.63 8.64
C LEU A 86 -0.52 -8.59 9.77
N PRO A 87 0.46 -9.10 10.53
CA PRO A 87 0.17 -9.92 11.69
C PRO A 87 -0.75 -9.19 12.67
N SER A 88 -1.78 -9.86 13.16
CA SER A 88 -2.69 -9.25 14.12
C SER A 88 -2.03 -9.10 15.49
N ASN A 89 -2.18 -7.92 16.11
CA ASN A 89 -1.89 -7.73 17.52
C ASN A 89 -2.97 -8.46 18.36
N GLN A 90 -2.88 -9.76 18.48
CA GLN A 90 -3.57 -10.43 19.56
C GLN A 90 -2.83 -10.09 20.85
N ARG A 91 -3.57 -9.73 21.89
CA ARG A 91 -3.06 -9.19 23.17
C ARG A 91 -1.89 -9.95 23.82
N ASN A 92 -1.58 -11.15 23.40
CA ASN A 92 -0.56 -12.03 23.97
C ASN A 92 0.47 -12.54 22.96
N ALA A 93 0.46 -12.06 21.71
CA ALA A 93 1.44 -12.51 20.73
C ALA A 93 2.53 -11.47 20.54
N PRO A 94 3.80 -11.78 20.84
CA PRO A 94 4.93 -10.90 20.56
C PRO A 94 5.28 -10.90 19.07
N VAL A 95 4.25 -10.90 18.18
CA VAL A 95 4.40 -11.06 16.74
C VAL A 95 5.28 -9.96 16.15
N TRP A 96 5.15 -8.74 16.68
CA TRP A 96 5.94 -7.61 16.21
C TRP A 96 7.38 -7.60 16.71
N LYS A 97 7.66 -8.27 17.81
CA LYS A 97 9.02 -8.31 18.40
C LYS A 97 10.04 -8.95 17.46
N ASN A 98 9.57 -9.90 16.64
CA ASN A 98 10.41 -10.65 15.72
C ASN A 98 10.11 -10.34 14.24
N TYR A 99 9.25 -9.37 13.96
CA TYR A 99 8.89 -8.99 12.60
C TYR A 99 9.97 -8.09 12.00
N THR A 100 10.59 -8.55 10.95
CA THR A 100 11.75 -7.90 10.33
C THR A 100 11.37 -7.21 9.02
N ALA A 101 12.27 -6.41 8.47
CA ALA A 101 12.14 -5.85 7.13
C ALA A 101 12.00 -6.96 6.06
N LYS A 102 12.66 -8.09 6.25
CA LYS A 102 12.53 -9.26 5.37
C LYS A 102 11.11 -9.86 5.40
N ASP A 103 10.50 -9.92 6.57
CA ASP A 103 9.12 -10.40 6.71
C ASP A 103 8.13 -9.44 6.05
N PHE A 104 8.40 -8.15 6.11
CA PHE A 104 7.59 -7.16 5.40
C PHE A 104 7.77 -7.24 3.89
N ALA A 105 8.96 -7.53 3.40
CA ALA A 105 9.29 -7.57 1.98
C ALA A 105 8.56 -8.66 1.19
N LYS A 106 8.13 -9.75 1.83
CA LYS A 106 7.50 -10.91 1.20
C LYS A 106 6.00 -11.01 1.52
N GLY A 107 5.29 -11.88 0.79
CA GLY A 107 3.88 -12.19 1.07
C GLY A 107 2.90 -11.08 0.69
N TRP A 108 3.23 -10.26 -0.28
CA TRP A 108 2.32 -9.30 -0.89
C TRP A 108 1.37 -9.98 -1.88
N SER A 109 0.18 -9.44 -2.00
CA SER A 109 -0.88 -9.89 -2.91
C SER A 109 -1.28 -8.79 -3.88
N GLY A 110 -1.93 -9.15 -4.97
CA GLY A 110 -2.24 -8.26 -6.08
C GLY A 110 -1.24 -8.40 -7.21
N PRO A 111 -0.97 -7.34 -7.99
CA PRO A 111 -1.52 -5.99 -7.83
C PRO A 111 -2.90 -5.80 -8.45
N LEU A 112 -3.67 -4.83 -7.95
CA LEU A 112 -4.69 -4.18 -8.77
C LEU A 112 -3.98 -3.22 -9.73
N GLN A 113 -4.06 -3.44 -11.02
CA GLN A 113 -3.65 -2.45 -12.02
C GLN A 113 -4.73 -1.37 -12.12
N VAL A 114 -4.35 -0.11 -11.91
CA VAL A 114 -5.28 1.03 -11.98
C VAL A 114 -5.28 1.65 -13.37
N SER A 115 -4.11 1.83 -13.98
CA SER A 115 -3.96 2.33 -15.34
C SER A 115 -2.79 1.65 -16.06
N PRO A 116 -2.93 1.34 -17.36
CA PRO A 116 -1.85 0.78 -18.18
C PRO A 116 -0.93 1.86 -18.78
N ILE A 117 -1.23 3.14 -18.57
CA ILE A 117 -0.54 4.26 -19.21
C ILE A 117 0.78 4.56 -18.48
N GLY A 118 1.65 5.36 -19.10
CA GLY A 118 2.84 5.90 -18.46
C GLY A 118 2.47 6.64 -17.18
N SER A 119 3.17 6.32 -16.08
CA SER A 119 2.85 6.86 -14.76
C SER A 119 4.11 7.04 -13.93
N ALA A 120 4.15 8.03 -13.05
CA ALA A 120 5.31 8.31 -12.23
C ALA A 120 4.99 8.20 -10.73
N TYR A 121 4.69 9.30 -10.08
CA TYR A 121 4.49 9.33 -8.64
C TYR A 121 3.06 9.00 -8.26
N SER A 122 2.89 8.48 -7.06
CA SER A 122 1.56 8.16 -6.54
C SER A 122 1.50 8.30 -5.03
N THR A 123 0.33 8.63 -4.52
CA THR A 123 0.03 8.73 -3.10
C THR A 123 -1.40 8.25 -2.81
N MET A 124 -1.65 7.88 -1.56
CA MET A 124 -2.95 7.35 -1.12
C MET A 124 -3.32 7.91 0.24
N VAL A 125 -4.61 8.11 0.45
CA VAL A 125 -5.16 8.43 1.77
C VAL A 125 -6.50 7.71 1.97
N GLN A 126 -6.73 7.19 3.17
CA GLN A 126 -8.05 6.66 3.52
C GLN A 126 -9.00 7.79 3.87
N GLN A 127 -10.14 7.83 3.23
CA GLN A 127 -11.22 8.78 3.48
C GLN A 127 -12.08 8.30 4.67
N THR A 128 -12.87 9.21 5.21
CA THR A 128 -13.76 8.93 6.36
C THR A 128 -14.84 7.90 6.05
N ASP A 129 -15.21 7.73 4.78
CA ASP A 129 -16.16 6.71 4.33
C ASP A 129 -15.49 5.34 4.06
N GLY A 130 -14.20 5.22 4.36
CA GLY A 130 -13.43 3.99 4.18
C GLY A 130 -12.82 3.79 2.79
N ARG A 131 -13.17 4.62 1.80
CA ARG A 131 -12.55 4.57 0.48
C ARG A 131 -11.10 5.03 0.54
N ILE A 132 -10.32 4.58 -0.41
CA ILE A 132 -8.95 5.02 -0.63
C ILE A 132 -8.97 6.05 -1.76
N ALA A 133 -8.66 7.29 -1.44
CA ALA A 133 -8.37 8.31 -2.43
C ALA A 133 -6.96 8.03 -2.98
N PHE A 134 -6.89 7.60 -4.22
CA PHE A 134 -5.64 7.31 -4.91
C PHE A 134 -5.34 8.41 -5.91
N PHE A 135 -4.18 9.02 -5.76
CA PHE A 135 -3.67 10.04 -6.67
C PHE A 135 -2.41 9.54 -7.35
N TYR A 136 -2.29 9.78 -8.65
CA TYR A 136 -1.09 9.41 -9.40
C TYR A 136 -0.89 10.31 -10.60
N GLU A 137 0.34 10.37 -11.07
CA GLU A 137 0.71 11.08 -12.30
C GLU A 137 0.60 10.13 -13.49
N GLU A 138 0.00 10.61 -14.59
CA GLU A 138 -0.22 9.83 -15.81
C GLU A 138 0.14 10.62 -17.07
N GLU A 139 0.80 9.99 -18.03
CA GLU A 139 1.11 10.55 -19.35
C GLU A 139 -0.12 10.48 -20.28
N THR A 140 -1.21 11.15 -19.90
CA THR A 140 -2.49 11.08 -20.61
C THR A 140 -2.42 11.53 -22.06
N TYR A 141 -1.52 12.49 -22.37
CA TYR A 141 -1.39 13.09 -23.71
C TYR A 141 -0.27 12.46 -24.54
N GLY A 142 0.28 11.35 -24.13
CA GLY A 142 1.30 10.60 -24.83
C GLY A 142 2.65 10.57 -24.13
N LYS A 143 3.48 9.62 -24.54
CA LYS A 143 4.78 9.37 -23.93
C LYS A 143 5.69 10.59 -24.05
N GLY A 144 6.24 11.02 -22.91
CA GLY A 144 7.12 12.19 -22.83
C GLY A 144 6.40 13.53 -22.79
N ALA A 145 5.06 13.55 -22.84
CA ALA A 145 4.26 14.73 -22.59
C ALA A 145 4.19 15.04 -21.08
N CYS A 146 3.53 16.15 -20.74
CA CYS A 146 3.33 16.51 -19.34
C CYS A 146 2.47 15.46 -18.62
N TYR A 147 2.81 15.16 -17.38
CA TYR A 147 1.99 14.35 -16.51
C TYR A 147 0.71 15.10 -16.11
N THR A 148 -0.38 14.36 -16.08
CA THR A 148 -1.66 14.78 -15.54
C THR A 148 -1.86 14.13 -14.17
N ASN A 149 -2.32 14.88 -13.19
CA ASN A 149 -2.70 14.34 -11.90
C ASN A 149 -4.07 13.69 -11.97
N MET A 150 -4.11 12.41 -11.74
CA MET A 150 -5.32 11.59 -11.75
C MET A 150 -5.78 11.30 -10.33
N TYR A 151 -7.09 11.33 -10.12
CA TYR A 151 -7.74 10.94 -8.87
C TYR A 151 -8.69 9.77 -9.12
N VAL A 152 -8.51 8.69 -8.36
CA VAL A 152 -9.36 7.50 -8.44
C VAL A 152 -9.81 7.09 -7.04
N PRO A 153 -11.11 7.17 -6.72
CA PRO A 153 -11.64 6.61 -5.48
C PRO A 153 -11.75 5.08 -5.61
N LEU A 154 -11.10 4.36 -4.72
CA LEU A 154 -11.08 2.89 -4.70
C LEU A 154 -11.66 2.38 -3.38
N THR A 155 -12.29 1.21 -3.42
CA THR A 155 -12.66 0.49 -2.20
C THR A 155 -11.62 -0.58 -1.87
N LEU A 156 -11.55 -1.01 -0.61
CA LEU A 156 -10.67 -2.12 -0.22
C LEU A 156 -11.08 -3.41 -0.92
N GLU A 157 -12.37 -3.63 -1.12
CA GLU A 157 -12.89 -4.77 -1.88
C GLU A 157 -12.33 -4.78 -3.30
N ARG A 158 -12.28 -3.63 -3.96
CA ARG A 158 -11.72 -3.53 -5.32
C ARG A 158 -10.22 -3.78 -5.34
N ILE A 159 -9.48 -3.24 -4.37
CA ILE A 159 -8.03 -3.44 -4.28
C ILE A 159 -7.66 -4.89 -3.98
N THR A 160 -8.50 -5.58 -3.20
CA THR A 160 -8.17 -6.89 -2.63
C THR A 160 -8.98 -8.05 -3.22
N ASP A 161 -9.69 -7.82 -4.31
CA ASP A 161 -10.55 -8.80 -4.95
C ASP A 161 -11.57 -9.42 -3.97
N GLY A 162 -12.26 -8.55 -3.23
CA GLY A 162 -13.29 -8.92 -2.26
C GLY A 162 -12.81 -9.53 -0.94
N LYS A 163 -11.50 -9.70 -0.75
CA LYS A 163 -10.99 -10.36 0.47
C LYS A 163 -11.11 -9.51 1.72
N PHE A 164 -11.04 -8.20 1.58
CA PHE A 164 -11.11 -7.27 2.70
C PHE A 164 -12.06 -6.11 2.40
N SER A 165 -12.73 -5.64 3.45
CA SER A 165 -13.61 -4.47 3.41
C SER A 165 -13.18 -3.42 4.44
N ALA A 166 -13.59 -2.18 4.20
CA ALA A 166 -13.30 -1.10 5.14
C ALA A 166 -14.02 -1.34 6.49
N LEU A 167 -13.35 -1.00 7.59
CA LEU A 167 -14.04 -0.83 8.85
C LEU A 167 -15.00 0.36 8.69
N HIS A 168 -16.31 0.09 8.71
CA HIS A 168 -17.29 1.15 8.79
C HIS A 168 -17.13 1.85 10.15
N THR A 169 -16.43 2.96 10.17
CA THR A 169 -16.61 3.93 11.22
C THR A 169 -18.05 4.40 11.07
N GLN A 170 -18.92 4.06 12.04
CA GLN A 170 -20.26 4.58 12.06
C GLN A 170 -20.15 6.10 11.94
N LEU A 171 -20.65 6.64 10.84
CA LEU A 171 -20.83 8.08 10.71
C LEU A 171 -21.62 8.53 11.94
N PRO A 172 -21.21 9.59 12.63
CA PRO A 172 -22.01 10.13 13.71
C PRO A 172 -23.45 10.35 13.18
N PRO A 173 -24.48 10.01 13.95
CA PRO A 173 -25.86 10.14 13.49
C PRO A 173 -26.06 11.59 13.00
N LYS A 174 -26.58 11.74 11.78
CA LYS A 174 -26.88 13.06 11.21
C LYS A 174 -27.65 13.84 12.26
N ALA A 175 -27.09 14.97 12.70
CA ALA A 175 -27.79 15.87 13.59
C ALA A 175 -29.16 16.19 12.96
N LYS A 176 -30.23 15.82 13.64
CA LYS A 176 -31.57 16.19 13.20
C LYS A 176 -31.58 17.70 13.13
N ARG A 177 -31.70 18.28 11.95
CA ARG A 177 -31.99 19.69 11.80
C ARG A 177 -33.34 19.94 12.49
N ARG A 178 -33.32 20.73 13.57
CA ARG A 178 -34.50 21.30 14.17
C ARG A 178 -35.01 22.45 13.32
#